data_c80917218da26707b57ed186fa556386
#
_entry.id   c80917218da26707b57ed186fa556386
#
_cell.length_a   1.000
_cell.length_b   1.000
_cell.length_c   1.000
_cell.angle_alpha   90.00
_cell.angle_beta   90.00
_cell.angle_gamma   90.00
#
_symmetry.space_group_name_H-M   'P 1'
#
loop_
_entity.id
_entity.type
_entity.pdbx_description
1 polymer ?
#
loop_
_entity_poly.entity_id
_entity_poly.type
_entity_poly.pdbx_seq_one_letter_code
_entity_poly.pdbx_strand_id
1 'polypeptide(L)'
;TLGSMTAHVVYAKPSDGDPDADIAPPDVTHLGYVVQAAGVSVYVSGDPINTFAEHDSLVLPVADLEPDIGLLTNHPTEGEFPFFEGSVDMALGIGLTHVAPAHYQCFVTRNYDPAEWVACFPDEGPSPFVIPRNSHIVYPSGL
;
A
#
# COMPACT_ATOMS: atom_id res chain seq x y z
N THR A 1 7.77 16.58 -11.27
CA THR A 1 7.74 17.47 -10.08
C THR A 1 6.60 18.48 -10.25
N LEU A 2 5.85 18.72 -9.20
CA LEU A 2 4.82 19.75 -9.15
C LEU A 2 5.22 20.76 -8.05
N GLY A 3 5.89 21.84 -8.44
CA GLY A 3 6.49 22.78 -7.47
C GLY A 3 7.57 22.09 -6.62
N SER A 4 7.36 22.05 -5.30
CA SER A 4 8.25 21.38 -4.34
C SER A 4 7.94 19.91 -4.10
N MET A 5 6.97 19.34 -4.82
CA MET A 5 6.60 17.92 -4.76
C MET A 5 7.26 17.12 -5.87
N THR A 6 7.67 15.89 -5.56
CA THR A 6 8.08 14.87 -6.53
C THR A 6 7.15 13.67 -6.38
N ALA A 7 6.63 13.17 -7.50
CA ALA A 7 5.89 11.93 -7.55
C ALA A 7 6.69 10.92 -8.40
N HIS A 8 6.96 9.77 -7.82
CA HIS A 8 7.51 8.60 -8.49
C HIS A 8 6.38 7.65 -8.79
N VAL A 9 6.42 7.05 -9.98
CA VAL A 9 5.43 6.09 -10.42
C VAL A 9 6.06 4.70 -10.32
N VAL A 10 5.35 3.78 -9.68
CA VAL A 10 5.79 2.39 -9.49
C VAL A 10 4.68 1.45 -9.95
N TYR A 11 5.03 0.21 -10.26
CA TYR A 11 4.02 -0.79 -10.57
C TYR A 11 3.35 -1.31 -9.30
N ALA A 12 2.04 -1.50 -9.34
CA ALA A 12 1.26 -2.16 -8.30
C ALA A 12 1.02 -3.66 -8.62
N LYS A 13 1.18 -4.05 -9.90
CA LYS A 13 1.15 -5.43 -10.41
C LYS A 13 2.26 -5.62 -11.42
N PRO A 14 2.76 -6.85 -11.63
CA PRO A 14 3.74 -7.13 -12.68
C PRO A 14 3.21 -6.69 -14.04
N SER A 15 4.00 -5.87 -14.77
CA SER A 15 3.58 -5.31 -16.06
C SER A 15 3.54 -6.35 -17.19
N ASP A 16 4.35 -7.37 -17.08
CA ASP A 16 4.56 -8.48 -18.03
C ASP A 16 4.07 -9.84 -17.50
N GLY A 17 3.44 -9.83 -16.32
CA GLY A 17 3.07 -11.05 -15.61
C GLY A 17 4.24 -11.71 -14.94
N ASP A 18 3.97 -12.84 -14.29
CA ASP A 18 4.96 -13.70 -13.67
C ASP A 18 4.65 -15.15 -14.03
N PRO A 19 5.33 -15.74 -15.02
CA PRO A 19 5.07 -17.10 -15.46
C PRO A 19 5.38 -18.16 -14.39
N ASP A 20 6.33 -17.89 -13.48
CA ASP A 20 6.68 -18.81 -12.40
C ASP A 20 5.63 -18.87 -11.30
N ALA A 21 4.90 -17.74 -11.10
CA ALA A 21 3.79 -17.64 -10.18
C ALA A 21 2.40 -17.82 -10.85
N ASP A 22 2.37 -18.20 -12.14
CA ASP A 22 1.14 -18.33 -12.95
C ASP A 22 0.31 -17.04 -13.01
N ILE A 23 0.99 -15.90 -13.00
CA ILE A 23 0.37 -14.58 -13.09
C ILE A 23 0.42 -14.09 -14.53
N ALA A 24 -0.74 -13.90 -15.14
CA ALA A 24 -0.87 -13.33 -16.46
C ALA A 24 -0.63 -11.79 -16.42
N PRO A 25 -0.12 -11.19 -17.52
CA PRO A 25 -0.07 -9.74 -17.63
C PRO A 25 -1.46 -9.14 -17.43
N PRO A 26 -1.57 -8.01 -16.68
CA PRO A 26 -2.85 -7.34 -16.51
C PRO A 26 -3.29 -6.70 -17.84
N ASP A 27 -4.59 -6.59 -18.06
CA ASP A 27 -5.19 -5.92 -19.20
C ASP A 27 -5.04 -4.38 -19.14
N VAL A 28 -4.73 -3.85 -17.98
CA VAL A 28 -4.42 -2.44 -17.72
C VAL A 28 -3.19 -2.31 -16.84
N THR A 29 -2.48 -1.19 -16.94
CA THR A 29 -1.33 -0.92 -16.07
C THR A 29 -1.82 -0.43 -14.71
N HIS A 30 -1.56 -1.23 -13.67
CA HIS A 30 -1.84 -0.85 -12.28
C HIS A 30 -0.63 -0.16 -11.67
N LEU A 31 -0.85 1.05 -11.15
CA LEU A 31 0.21 1.91 -10.65
C LEU A 31 0.00 2.29 -9.19
N GLY A 32 1.11 2.33 -8.46
CA GLY A 32 1.26 3.01 -7.19
C GLY A 32 2.09 4.29 -7.35
N TYR A 33 2.14 5.08 -6.30
CA TYR A 33 2.87 6.35 -6.31
C TYR A 33 3.63 6.55 -5.00
N VAL A 34 4.87 7.01 -5.09
CA VAL A 34 5.58 7.55 -3.94
C VAL A 34 5.67 9.06 -4.11
N VAL A 35 5.04 9.80 -3.22
CA VAL A 35 4.97 11.25 -3.24
C VAL A 35 5.86 11.83 -2.15
N GLN A 36 6.84 12.62 -2.55
CA GLN A 36 7.80 13.26 -1.65
C GLN A 36 7.54 14.76 -1.60
N ALA A 37 7.35 15.30 -0.40
CA ALA A 37 7.14 16.73 -0.18
C ALA A 37 7.55 17.12 1.24
N ALA A 38 8.22 18.25 1.39
CA ALA A 38 8.60 18.83 2.69
C ALA A 38 9.35 17.87 3.64
N GLY A 39 10.14 16.94 3.09
CA GLY A 39 10.91 15.97 3.87
C GLY A 39 10.09 14.75 4.33
N VAL A 40 8.89 14.57 3.82
CA VAL A 40 8.04 13.39 4.06
C VAL A 40 7.82 12.66 2.74
N SER A 41 7.85 11.33 2.79
CA SER A 41 7.62 10.43 1.66
C SER A 41 6.43 9.53 1.93
N VAL A 42 5.41 9.55 1.04
CA VAL A 42 4.16 8.81 1.19
C VAL A 42 3.99 7.87 0.02
N TYR A 43 3.87 6.58 0.32
CA TYR A 43 3.50 5.57 -0.67
C TYR A 43 1.98 5.39 -0.72
N VAL A 44 1.43 5.43 -1.92
CA VAL A 44 0.03 5.13 -2.23
C VAL A 44 0.02 3.88 -3.10
N SER A 45 -0.45 2.76 -2.57
CA SER A 45 -0.31 1.46 -3.23
C SER A 45 -1.12 1.30 -4.52
N GLY A 46 -2.15 2.11 -4.72
CA GLY A 46 -3.13 1.84 -5.78
C GLY A 46 -3.87 0.54 -5.50
N ASP A 47 -4.07 -0.27 -6.54
CA ASP A 47 -4.67 -1.61 -6.46
C ASP A 47 -3.59 -2.68 -6.69
N PRO A 48 -2.82 -3.06 -5.67
CA PRO A 48 -1.72 -3.99 -5.81
C PRO A 48 -2.23 -5.43 -6.00
N ILE A 49 -1.33 -6.28 -6.53
CA ILE A 49 -1.57 -7.72 -6.53
C ILE A 49 -1.47 -8.28 -5.11
N ASN A 50 -2.21 -9.36 -4.82
CA ASN A 50 -2.23 -9.98 -3.48
C ASN A 50 -0.85 -10.48 -3.02
N THR A 51 -0.04 -10.94 -3.97
CA THR A 51 1.32 -11.46 -3.75
C THR A 51 2.40 -10.39 -3.92
N PHE A 52 2.07 -9.10 -3.76
CA PHE A 52 2.99 -7.98 -3.98
C PHE A 52 4.34 -8.18 -3.29
N ALA A 53 4.32 -8.62 -2.03
CA ALA A 53 5.52 -8.84 -1.23
C ALA A 53 6.41 -10.00 -1.71
N GLU A 54 5.89 -10.88 -2.57
CA GLU A 54 6.62 -12.00 -3.15
C GLU A 54 7.43 -11.60 -4.39
N HIS A 55 7.24 -10.37 -4.89
CA HIS A 55 7.85 -9.86 -6.11
C HIS A 55 8.86 -8.75 -5.83
N ASP A 56 10.16 -9.07 -5.84
CA ASP A 56 11.23 -8.08 -5.70
C ASP A 56 11.11 -6.93 -6.70
N SER A 57 10.63 -7.21 -7.91
CA SER A 57 10.41 -6.20 -8.95
C SER A 57 9.34 -5.15 -8.60
N LEU A 58 8.47 -5.45 -7.64
CA LEU A 58 7.46 -4.51 -7.12
C LEU A 58 7.92 -3.87 -5.81
N VAL A 59 8.50 -4.66 -4.91
CA VAL A 59 8.93 -4.23 -3.58
C VAL A 59 10.10 -3.27 -3.64
N LEU A 60 11.20 -3.67 -4.30
CA LEU A 60 12.45 -2.90 -4.28
C LEU A 60 12.32 -1.48 -4.84
N PRO A 61 11.60 -1.22 -5.96
CA PRO A 61 11.44 0.15 -6.46
C PRO A 61 10.73 1.09 -5.48
N VAL A 62 9.88 0.55 -4.58
CA VAL A 62 9.22 1.32 -3.54
C VAL A 62 10.13 1.49 -2.33
N ALA A 63 10.77 0.41 -1.89
CA ALA A 63 11.69 0.40 -0.74
C ALA A 63 12.87 1.35 -0.95
N ASP A 64 13.46 1.40 -2.15
CA ASP A 64 14.57 2.28 -2.52
C ASP A 64 14.22 3.79 -2.41
N LEU A 65 12.93 4.12 -2.39
CA LEU A 65 12.43 5.50 -2.19
C LEU A 65 12.20 5.84 -0.71
N GLU A 66 12.41 4.89 0.19
CA GLU A 66 12.33 5.05 1.64
C GLU A 66 11.05 5.78 2.10
N PRO A 67 9.84 5.31 1.76
CA PRO A 67 8.62 5.98 2.17
C PRO A 67 8.40 5.89 3.68
N ASP A 68 8.01 7.01 4.29
CA ASP A 68 7.71 7.11 5.73
C ASP A 68 6.33 6.50 6.06
N ILE A 69 5.37 6.71 5.14
CA ILE A 69 3.97 6.33 5.34
C ILE A 69 3.48 5.54 4.13
N GLY A 70 2.77 4.45 4.37
CA GLY A 70 2.00 3.72 3.36
C GLY A 70 0.49 3.95 3.49
N LEU A 71 -0.15 4.34 2.40
CA LEU A 71 -1.61 4.28 2.24
C LEU A 71 -1.91 3.01 1.45
N LEU A 72 -2.26 1.93 2.16
CA LEU A 72 -2.31 0.59 1.62
C LEU A 72 -3.73 0.14 1.34
N THR A 73 -3.96 -0.35 0.13
CA THR A 73 -5.25 -0.94 -0.25
C THR A 73 -5.45 -2.26 0.48
N ASN A 74 -6.60 -2.38 1.14
CA ASN A 74 -7.02 -3.57 1.87
C ASN A 74 -8.13 -4.34 1.15
N HIS A 75 -8.41 -3.91 -0.06
CA HIS A 75 -9.43 -4.48 -0.91
C HIS A 75 -8.75 -4.91 -2.20
N PRO A 76 -8.42 -6.20 -2.36
CA PRO A 76 -7.78 -6.68 -3.58
C PRO A 76 -8.73 -6.56 -4.76
N THR A 77 -8.19 -6.22 -5.90
CA THR A 77 -8.93 -6.24 -7.17
C THR A 77 -9.12 -7.66 -7.68
N GLU A 78 -8.32 -8.58 -7.19
CA GLU A 78 -8.29 -9.99 -7.59
C GLU A 78 -8.27 -10.89 -6.37
N GLY A 79 -9.01 -12.01 -6.48
CA GLY A 79 -8.92 -13.11 -5.55
C GLY A 79 -9.49 -12.84 -4.17
N GLU A 80 -8.68 -13.07 -3.16
CA GLU A 80 -9.11 -13.20 -1.79
C GLU A 80 -9.42 -11.86 -1.12
N PHE A 81 -10.47 -11.85 -0.35
CA PHE A 81 -10.88 -10.75 0.50
C PHE A 81 -11.14 -11.30 1.91
N PRO A 82 -10.70 -10.58 2.95
CA PRO A 82 -9.94 -9.31 2.96
C PRO A 82 -8.44 -9.50 2.69
N PHE A 83 -7.79 -8.49 2.13
CA PHE A 83 -6.36 -8.48 1.80
C PHE A 83 -5.47 -8.07 2.99
N PHE A 84 -5.74 -8.59 4.15
CA PHE A 84 -5.04 -8.14 5.36
C PHE A 84 -3.60 -8.63 5.41
N GLU A 85 -3.38 -9.93 5.26
CA GLU A 85 -2.04 -10.54 5.32
C GLU A 85 -1.12 -9.97 4.23
N GLY A 86 -1.55 -9.93 2.99
CA GLY A 86 -0.77 -9.39 1.90
C GLY A 86 -0.43 -7.90 2.07
N SER A 87 -1.33 -7.12 2.68
CA SER A 87 -1.09 -5.71 3.01
C SER A 87 -0.05 -5.55 4.14
N VAL A 88 -0.07 -6.43 5.13
CA VAL A 88 0.95 -6.48 6.19
C VAL A 88 2.31 -6.87 5.61
N ASP A 89 2.36 -7.93 4.80
CA ASP A 89 3.59 -8.40 4.16
C ASP A 89 4.19 -7.33 3.23
N MET A 90 3.34 -6.63 2.49
CA MET A 90 3.75 -5.48 1.67
C MET A 90 4.41 -4.39 2.53
N ALA A 91 3.79 -4.02 3.65
CA ALA A 91 4.32 -3.00 4.55
C ALA A 91 5.68 -3.39 5.13
N LEU A 92 5.82 -4.65 5.54
CA LEU A 92 7.06 -5.21 6.07
C LEU A 92 8.15 -5.30 4.98
N GLY A 93 7.80 -5.79 3.79
CA GLY A 93 8.73 -5.92 2.68
C GLY A 93 9.27 -4.58 2.18
N ILE A 94 8.45 -3.53 2.17
CA ILE A 94 8.87 -2.17 1.80
C ILE A 94 9.69 -1.52 2.93
N GLY A 95 9.47 -1.91 4.19
CA GLY A 95 10.10 -1.28 5.35
C GLY A 95 9.41 0.01 5.79
N LEU A 96 8.08 0.10 5.65
CA LEU A 96 7.30 1.25 6.08
C LEU A 96 7.35 1.43 7.59
N THR A 97 7.35 2.67 8.07
CA THR A 97 7.28 2.99 9.51
C THR A 97 5.85 3.19 9.99
N HIS A 98 5.00 3.77 9.15
CA HIS A 98 3.60 4.03 9.46
C HIS A 98 2.72 3.59 8.30
N VAL A 99 1.53 3.08 8.60
CA VAL A 99 0.61 2.61 7.57
C VAL A 99 -0.83 2.95 7.91
N ALA A 100 -1.60 3.30 6.90
CA ALA A 100 -3.03 3.54 7.02
C ALA A 100 -3.78 2.77 5.93
N PRO A 101 -4.99 2.25 6.23
CA PRO A 101 -5.80 1.54 5.26
C PRO A 101 -6.37 2.52 4.24
N ALA A 102 -6.33 2.10 2.98
CA ALA A 102 -6.99 2.77 1.86
C ALA A 102 -7.95 1.78 1.18
N HIS A 103 -8.88 2.28 0.39
CA HIS A 103 -9.81 1.48 -0.42
C HIS A 103 -10.60 0.46 0.42
N TYR A 104 -11.02 0.83 1.62
CA TYR A 104 -11.86 0.02 2.50
C TYR A 104 -13.26 0.64 2.63
N GLN A 105 -14.25 -0.20 2.95
CA GLN A 105 -15.65 0.23 3.07
C GLN A 105 -16.20 0.93 1.80
N CYS A 106 -15.68 0.54 0.63
CA CYS A 106 -16.07 1.11 -0.65
C CYS A 106 -17.27 0.40 -1.27
N PHE A 107 -17.51 -0.85 -0.86
CA PHE A 107 -18.56 -1.72 -1.41
C PHE A 107 -19.44 -2.28 -0.31
N VAL A 108 -20.71 -2.47 -0.62
CA VAL A 108 -21.68 -3.05 0.33
C VAL A 108 -21.30 -4.48 0.75
N THR A 109 -20.78 -5.26 -0.19
CA THR A 109 -20.43 -6.68 0.03
C THR A 109 -18.99 -6.89 0.51
N ARG A 110 -18.16 -5.84 0.51
CA ARG A 110 -16.76 -5.87 0.91
C ARG A 110 -16.51 -4.77 1.92
N ASN A 111 -17.28 -4.82 2.99
CA ASN A 111 -17.25 -3.85 4.06
C ASN A 111 -16.71 -4.54 5.31
N TYR A 112 -15.54 -4.12 5.76
CA TYR A 112 -14.91 -4.61 6.99
C TYR A 112 -14.50 -3.42 7.88
N ASP A 113 -14.35 -3.70 9.16
CA ASP A 113 -13.84 -2.72 10.11
C ASP A 113 -12.32 -2.58 9.92
N PRO A 114 -11.80 -1.39 9.63
CA PRO A 114 -10.36 -1.16 9.52
C PRO A 114 -9.59 -1.51 10.81
N ALA A 115 -10.25 -1.61 11.96
CA ALA A 115 -9.65 -2.08 13.19
C ALA A 115 -9.21 -3.57 13.11
N GLU A 116 -9.90 -4.37 12.29
CA GLU A 116 -9.50 -5.77 12.04
C GLU A 116 -8.16 -5.83 11.30
N TRP A 117 -7.96 -4.94 10.34
CA TRP A 117 -6.69 -4.82 9.63
C TRP A 117 -5.57 -4.33 10.56
N VAL A 118 -5.84 -3.30 11.38
CA VAL A 118 -4.87 -2.80 12.37
C VAL A 118 -4.39 -3.93 13.29
N ALA A 119 -5.30 -4.81 13.72
CA ALA A 119 -4.99 -5.93 14.59
C ALA A 119 -4.09 -7.01 13.96
N CYS A 120 -3.88 -6.99 12.63
CA CYS A 120 -3.01 -7.93 11.92
C CYS A 120 -1.53 -7.53 11.96
N PHE A 121 -1.19 -6.30 12.36
CA PHE A 121 0.19 -5.85 12.42
C PHE A 121 0.89 -6.38 13.68
N PRO A 122 2.15 -6.81 13.57
CA PRO A 122 2.94 -7.23 14.72
C PRO A 122 3.31 -6.03 15.61
N ASP A 123 3.56 -6.30 16.89
CA ASP A 123 4.01 -5.28 17.85
C ASP A 123 5.35 -4.61 17.44
N GLU A 124 6.21 -5.40 16.77
CA GLU A 124 7.46 -4.92 16.19
C GLU A 124 7.30 -4.80 14.68
N GLY A 125 7.24 -3.56 14.17
CA GLY A 125 7.07 -3.30 12.73
C GLY A 125 6.41 -1.96 12.45
N PRO A 126 5.75 -1.83 11.29
CA PRO A 126 5.00 -0.63 10.95
C PRO A 126 3.90 -0.33 11.97
N SER A 127 3.78 0.94 12.35
CA SER A 127 2.70 1.40 13.24
C SER A 127 1.43 1.66 12.42
N PRO A 128 0.37 0.85 12.56
CA PRO A 128 -0.88 1.05 11.83
C PRO A 128 -1.76 2.09 12.52
N PHE A 129 -2.44 2.90 11.72
CA PHE A 129 -3.43 3.87 12.20
C PHE A 129 -4.57 4.01 11.20
N VAL A 130 -5.72 4.50 11.68
CA VAL A 130 -6.89 4.77 10.83
C VAL A 130 -7.16 6.25 10.80
N ILE A 131 -7.27 6.82 9.60
CA ILE A 131 -7.72 8.21 9.43
C ILE A 131 -9.25 8.19 9.40
N PRO A 132 -9.94 8.78 10.40
CA PRO A 132 -11.39 8.83 10.39
C PRO A 132 -11.92 9.60 9.18
N ARG A 133 -13.08 9.19 8.65
CA ARG A 133 -13.72 9.90 7.54
C ARG A 133 -13.95 11.37 7.86
N ASN A 134 -13.77 12.23 6.86
CA ASN A 134 -13.90 13.68 6.99
C ASN A 134 -12.95 14.32 8.03
N SER A 135 -11.84 13.65 8.35
CA SER A 135 -10.81 14.17 9.23
C SER A 135 -9.47 14.27 8.52
N HIS A 136 -8.47 14.74 9.22
CA HIS A 136 -7.09 14.74 8.79
C HIS A 136 -6.18 14.47 9.99
N ILE A 137 -4.96 14.04 9.69
CA ILE A 137 -3.86 13.95 10.64
C ILE A 137 -2.72 14.84 10.16
N VAL A 138 -1.86 15.23 11.07
CA VAL A 138 -0.64 15.98 10.76
C VAL A 138 0.55 15.09 11.12
N TYR A 139 1.29 14.65 10.11
CA TYR A 139 2.48 13.84 10.31
C TYR A 139 3.72 14.75 10.53
N PRO A 140 4.66 14.39 11.44
CA PRO A 140 4.63 13.23 12.34
C PRO A 140 3.89 13.48 13.66
N SER A 141 3.47 14.70 13.94
CA SER A 141 3.00 15.13 15.26
C SER A 141 1.58 14.65 15.63
N GLY A 142 0.87 14.03 14.71
CA GLY A 142 -0.52 13.57 14.89
C GLY A 142 -0.69 12.04 15.00
N LEU A 143 0.41 11.28 15.08
CA LEU A 143 0.41 9.82 15.20
C LEU A 143 0.75 9.36 16.61
#